data_a074e61cf2059bafa3029d38e9569e6a
#
_entry.id   a074e61cf2059bafa3029d38e9569e6a
#
_cell.length_a   1.000
_cell.length_b   1.000
_cell.length_c   1.000
_cell.angle_alpha   90.00
_cell.angle_beta   90.00
_cell.angle_gamma   90.00
#
_symmetry.space_group_name_H-M   'P 1'
#
loop_
_entity.id
_entity.type
_entity.pdbx_description
1 polymer ?
#
loop_
_entity_poly.entity_id
_entity_poly.type
_entity_poly.pdbx_seq_one_letter_code
_entity_poly.pdbx_strand_id
1 'polypeptide(L)'
;MPEDDTFIVYRYLIRLLKEYPCDTVVLHQISRGPFAPSISQYVMKLETYLRFAKIPYMNVHGSQKSKKGKYPWIEYNGQELSDTEFIIEFLNETFKIDLDEKFTAKERGAARAFQKMLEENTFWAVTLDRWLYDSKSSGFRLIGVPSWIIFFLRRNVKNTTYAHGIGRHSPEEVYHILDRDLQSLSDFIGTNKFLLGDEPCQEDCAVFGQLSQIYWHSFGNKCNTYLKKYDNLCNYCERMKERFWPDWEQCITKGMTQKATK
;
A
#
# COMPACT_ATOMS: atom_id res chain seq x y z
N MET A 1 13.39 6.33 -28.06
CA MET A 1 14.55 7.22 -27.88
C MET A 1 15.45 6.54 -26.88
N PRO A 2 16.75 6.34 -27.15
CA PRO A 2 17.67 5.79 -26.16
C PRO A 2 17.72 6.73 -24.94
N GLU A 3 17.65 6.19 -23.74
CA GLU A 3 17.90 6.94 -22.52
C GLU A 3 19.29 7.54 -22.61
N ASP A 4 19.39 8.83 -22.34
CA ASP A 4 20.62 9.60 -22.40
C ASP A 4 21.65 8.96 -21.46
N ASP A 5 22.74 8.42 -22.01
CA ASP A 5 23.81 7.74 -21.27
C ASP A 5 24.36 8.60 -20.11
N THR A 6 24.29 9.93 -20.26
CA THR A 6 24.66 10.89 -19.22
C THR A 6 23.78 10.78 -17.97
N PHE A 7 22.48 10.46 -18.14
CA PHE A 7 21.53 10.29 -17.04
C PHE A 7 21.78 8.97 -16.29
N ILE A 8 22.19 7.93 -17.02
CA ILE A 8 22.55 6.62 -16.46
C ILE A 8 23.84 6.72 -15.64
N VAL A 9 24.86 7.40 -16.17
CA VAL A 9 26.14 7.63 -15.48
C VAL A 9 25.95 8.50 -14.23
N TYR A 10 25.11 9.53 -14.28
CA TYR A 10 24.81 10.39 -13.13
C TYR A 10 24.06 9.62 -12.02
N ARG A 11 23.10 8.77 -12.41
CA ARG A 11 22.44 7.84 -11.49
C ARG A 11 23.42 6.85 -10.85
N TYR A 12 24.37 6.35 -11.62
CA TYR A 12 25.39 5.40 -11.14
C TYR A 12 26.38 6.08 -10.19
N LEU A 13 26.81 7.30 -10.47
CA LEU A 13 27.70 8.10 -9.63
C LEU A 13 27.03 8.51 -8.31
N ILE A 14 25.76 8.92 -8.32
CA ILE A 14 24.99 9.18 -7.09
C ILE A 14 24.82 7.92 -6.26
N ARG A 15 24.66 6.75 -6.90
CA ARG A 15 24.55 5.46 -6.24
C ARG A 15 25.87 5.02 -5.58
N LEU A 16 27.00 5.29 -6.22
CA LEU A 16 28.34 5.03 -5.67
C LEU A 16 28.69 5.96 -4.49
N LEU A 17 28.00 7.10 -4.33
CA LEU A 17 28.20 8.04 -3.24
C LEU A 17 27.28 7.82 -2.04
N LYS A 18 26.30 6.90 -2.13
CA LYS A 18 25.43 6.50 -1.01
C LYS A 18 25.77 5.07 -0.61
N GLU A 19 26.74 4.92 0.26
CA GLU A 19 26.95 3.66 0.97
C GLU A 19 25.82 3.49 2.00
N TYR A 20 24.85 2.63 1.68
CA TYR A 20 23.90 2.18 2.68
C TYR A 20 24.53 1.11 3.57
N PRO A 21 24.11 1.01 4.86
CA PRO A 21 24.63 -0.03 5.75
C PRO A 21 24.41 -1.43 5.16
N CYS A 22 25.44 -2.28 5.26
CA CYS A 22 25.31 -3.69 4.91
C CYS A 22 24.19 -4.34 5.74
N ASP A 23 23.57 -5.38 5.19
CA ASP A 23 22.54 -6.19 5.85
C ASP A 23 21.32 -5.38 6.35
N THR A 24 21.12 -4.20 5.78
CA THR A 24 19.97 -3.34 6.06
C THR A 24 19.13 -3.17 4.79
N VAL A 25 17.83 -3.41 4.90
CA VAL A 25 16.89 -3.16 3.81
C VAL A 25 16.67 -1.66 3.66
N VAL A 26 16.93 -1.12 2.48
CA VAL A 26 16.64 0.28 2.15
C VAL A 26 15.31 0.32 1.42
N LEU A 27 14.27 0.80 2.09
CA LEU A 27 12.93 0.91 1.53
C LEU A 27 12.75 2.27 0.85
N HIS A 28 12.71 2.26 -0.47
CA HIS A 28 12.41 3.44 -1.28
C HIS A 28 10.91 3.60 -1.45
N GLN A 29 10.40 4.73 -1.00
CA GLN A 29 8.97 5.01 -1.01
C GLN A 29 8.67 6.50 -1.23
N ILE A 30 7.40 6.79 -1.53
CA ILE A 30 6.89 8.17 -1.55
C ILE A 30 6.88 8.75 -0.13
N SER A 31 6.70 10.07 -0.04
CA SER A 31 6.60 10.77 1.26
C SER A 31 5.50 10.20 2.14
N ARG A 32 5.64 10.41 3.44
CA ARG A 32 4.62 10.07 4.44
C ARG A 32 3.26 10.68 4.11
N GLY A 33 2.21 9.98 4.48
CA GLY A 33 0.83 10.41 4.25
C GLY A 33 0.28 11.30 5.36
N PRO A 34 -0.85 11.98 5.09
CA PRO A 34 -1.44 12.92 6.04
C PRO A 34 -2.17 12.26 7.22
N PHE A 35 -2.71 11.06 7.06
CA PHE A 35 -3.53 10.38 8.07
C PHE A 35 -3.15 8.93 8.31
N ALA A 36 -2.35 8.35 7.44
CA ALA A 36 -1.68 7.06 7.61
C ALA A 36 -0.24 7.19 7.11
N PRO A 37 0.69 6.31 7.52
CA PRO A 37 2.11 6.39 7.17
C PRO A 37 2.41 6.53 5.69
N SER A 38 1.57 6.00 4.81
CA SER A 38 1.68 6.20 3.36
C SER A 38 0.31 6.29 2.70
N ILE A 39 0.22 7.04 1.60
CA ILE A 39 -0.95 7.06 0.70
C ILE A 39 -0.98 5.86 -0.26
N SER A 40 0.06 5.04 -0.25
CA SER A 40 0.16 3.83 -1.06
C SER A 40 -0.09 2.59 -0.21
N GLN A 41 -1.09 1.81 -0.58
CA GLN A 41 -1.40 0.53 0.05
C GLN A 41 -0.24 -0.47 -0.05
N TYR A 42 0.51 -0.45 -1.14
CA TYR A 42 1.66 -1.34 -1.33
C TYR A 42 2.86 -0.94 -0.45
N VAL A 43 3.02 0.35 -0.17
CA VAL A 43 4.00 0.82 0.83
C VAL A 43 3.57 0.38 2.22
N MET A 44 2.30 0.57 2.57
CA MET A 44 1.75 0.10 3.85
C MET A 44 1.93 -1.42 4.02
N LYS A 45 1.64 -2.21 2.97
CA LYS A 45 1.88 -3.66 2.95
C LYS A 45 3.33 -3.98 3.29
N LEU A 46 4.28 -3.45 2.50
CA LEU A 46 5.68 -3.83 2.62
C LEU A 46 6.31 -3.33 3.92
N GLU A 47 6.03 -2.10 4.35
CA GLU A 47 6.58 -1.57 5.60
C GLU A 47 5.97 -2.29 6.83
N THR A 48 4.67 -2.67 6.77
CA THR A 48 4.05 -3.51 7.81
C THR A 48 4.69 -4.90 7.87
N TYR A 49 4.98 -5.51 6.70
CA TYR A 49 5.69 -6.78 6.64
C TYR A 49 7.09 -6.69 7.27
N LEU A 50 7.88 -5.67 6.93
CA LEU A 50 9.22 -5.48 7.50
C LEU A 50 9.16 -5.37 9.04
N ARG A 51 8.16 -4.68 9.56
CA ARG A 51 7.91 -4.55 11.01
C ARG A 51 7.47 -5.86 11.63
N PHE A 52 6.57 -6.59 10.99
CA PHE A 52 6.10 -7.89 11.45
C PHE A 52 7.23 -8.92 11.48
N ALA A 53 8.01 -8.99 10.41
CA ALA A 53 9.17 -9.87 10.27
C ALA A 53 10.38 -9.42 11.10
N LYS A 54 10.33 -8.22 11.74
CA LYS A 54 11.42 -7.62 12.51
C LYS A 54 12.72 -7.48 11.71
N ILE A 55 12.61 -7.25 10.41
CA ILE A 55 13.75 -7.03 9.53
C ILE A 55 14.26 -5.60 9.73
N PRO A 56 15.55 -5.38 9.95
CA PRO A 56 16.13 -4.04 10.00
C PRO A 56 15.96 -3.33 8.67
N TYR A 57 15.40 -2.12 8.68
CA TYR A 57 15.21 -1.32 7.47
C TYR A 57 15.37 0.17 7.76
N MET A 58 15.65 0.90 6.70
CA MET A 58 15.62 2.36 6.68
C MET A 58 14.77 2.86 5.52
N ASN A 59 14.09 3.99 5.74
CA ASN A 59 13.26 4.61 4.72
C ASN A 59 14.04 5.65 3.92
N VAL A 60 13.86 5.63 2.60
CA VAL A 60 14.30 6.68 1.68
C VAL A 60 13.06 7.23 0.98
N HIS A 61 12.65 8.43 1.39
CA HIS A 61 11.52 9.12 0.79
C HIS A 61 11.96 9.93 -0.43
N GLY A 62 11.27 9.78 -1.55
CA GLY A 62 11.62 10.50 -2.77
C GLY A 62 10.76 10.17 -3.97
N SER A 63 11.13 10.78 -5.11
CA SER A 63 10.44 10.58 -6.39
C SER A 63 11.08 9.51 -7.28
N GLN A 64 12.17 8.87 -6.82
CA GLN A 64 12.87 7.86 -7.59
C GLN A 64 12.11 6.54 -7.60
N LYS A 65 11.59 6.18 -8.76
CA LYS A 65 10.91 4.91 -9.00
C LYS A 65 11.91 3.79 -9.28
N SER A 66 11.48 2.55 -9.07
CA SER A 66 12.21 1.35 -9.50
C SER A 66 12.41 1.32 -11.02
N LYS A 67 13.23 0.39 -11.50
CA LYS A 67 13.37 0.09 -12.95
C LYS A 67 12.03 -0.29 -13.61
N LYS A 68 11.08 -0.83 -12.84
CA LYS A 68 9.71 -1.12 -13.30
C LYS A 68 8.76 0.10 -13.18
N GLY A 69 9.25 1.29 -12.83
CA GLY A 69 8.47 2.51 -12.73
C GLY A 69 7.48 2.57 -11.54
N LYS A 70 7.68 1.73 -10.51
CA LYS A 70 6.73 1.55 -9.39
C LYS A 70 7.34 1.91 -8.04
N TYR A 71 6.47 2.09 -7.05
CA TYR A 71 6.72 2.15 -5.61
C TYR A 71 5.88 1.09 -4.89
N PRO A 72 6.35 0.57 -3.72
CA PRO A 72 7.72 0.68 -3.18
C PRO A 72 8.71 -0.22 -3.93
N TRP A 73 9.99 0.00 -3.67
CA TRP A 73 11.07 -0.89 -4.07
C TRP A 73 12.16 -0.88 -2.99
N ILE A 74 13.03 -1.87 -2.99
CA ILE A 74 14.10 -1.97 -2.01
C ILE A 74 15.48 -2.06 -2.65
N GLU A 75 16.50 -1.65 -1.88
CA GLU A 75 17.88 -2.06 -2.06
C GLU A 75 18.31 -2.92 -0.87
N TYR A 76 18.99 -4.00 -1.16
CA TYR A 76 19.62 -4.84 -0.15
C TYR A 76 20.97 -5.32 -0.67
N ASN A 77 22.06 -4.96 0.02
CA ASN A 77 23.43 -5.30 -0.35
C ASN A 77 23.74 -5.03 -1.84
N GLY A 78 23.31 -3.88 -2.36
CA GLY A 78 23.53 -3.46 -3.76
C GLY A 78 22.55 -4.07 -4.78
N GLN A 79 21.66 -4.97 -4.36
CA GLN A 79 20.62 -5.54 -5.23
C GLN A 79 19.35 -4.70 -5.14
N GLU A 80 18.81 -4.28 -6.30
CA GLU A 80 17.53 -3.60 -6.41
C GLU A 80 16.41 -4.59 -6.70
N LEU A 81 15.35 -4.58 -5.87
CA LEU A 81 14.14 -5.40 -6.08
C LEU A 81 12.89 -4.53 -6.08
N SER A 82 11.96 -4.87 -6.93
CA SER A 82 10.67 -4.18 -7.05
C SER A 82 9.53 -5.18 -7.22
N ASP A 83 8.33 -4.76 -6.84
CA ASP A 83 7.12 -5.55 -6.65
C ASP A 83 7.10 -6.20 -5.25
N THR A 84 6.07 -5.83 -4.49
CA THR A 84 6.01 -6.19 -3.06
C THR A 84 5.95 -7.69 -2.81
N GLU A 85 5.37 -8.46 -3.73
CA GLU A 85 5.31 -9.92 -3.62
C GLU A 85 6.70 -10.53 -3.74
N PHE A 86 7.40 -10.20 -4.83
CA PHE A 86 8.77 -10.69 -5.05
C PHE A 86 9.77 -10.19 -4.01
N ILE A 87 9.55 -8.99 -3.47
CA ILE A 87 10.35 -8.46 -2.36
C ILE A 87 10.15 -9.31 -1.11
N ILE A 88 8.91 -9.62 -0.75
CA ILE A 88 8.60 -10.43 0.44
C ILE A 88 9.14 -11.85 0.28
N GLU A 89 8.96 -12.48 -0.88
CA GLU A 89 9.53 -13.79 -1.19
C GLU A 89 11.06 -13.79 -1.02
N PHE A 90 11.75 -12.81 -1.62
CA PHE A 90 13.19 -12.66 -1.48
C PHE A 90 13.64 -12.47 -0.02
N LEU A 91 12.92 -11.65 0.75
CA LEU A 91 13.25 -11.40 2.16
C LEU A 91 12.99 -12.63 3.04
N ASN A 92 11.91 -13.37 2.77
CA ASN A 92 11.64 -14.65 3.45
C ASN A 92 12.79 -15.64 3.25
N GLU A 93 13.26 -15.80 2.01
CA GLU A 93 14.39 -16.69 1.70
C GLU A 93 15.69 -16.18 2.34
N THR A 94 15.98 -14.88 2.22
CA THR A 94 17.23 -14.27 2.71
C THR A 94 17.34 -14.36 4.23
N PHE A 95 16.27 -14.05 4.94
CA PHE A 95 16.23 -14.02 6.41
C PHE A 95 15.70 -15.32 7.04
N LYS A 96 15.34 -16.33 6.21
CA LYS A 96 14.78 -17.62 6.64
C LYS A 96 13.55 -17.45 7.52
N ILE A 97 12.61 -16.62 7.04
CA ILE A 97 11.37 -16.26 7.72
C ILE A 97 10.23 -17.06 7.11
N ASP A 98 9.42 -17.69 7.95
CA ASP A 98 8.09 -18.20 7.60
C ASP A 98 7.10 -17.70 8.68
N LEU A 99 6.35 -16.65 8.34
CA LEU A 99 5.34 -16.08 9.24
C LEU A 99 4.07 -16.94 9.30
N ASP A 100 3.94 -17.89 8.37
CA ASP A 100 2.74 -18.69 8.16
C ASP A 100 2.92 -20.17 8.49
N GLU A 101 4.04 -20.55 9.09
CA GLU A 101 4.37 -21.94 9.45
C GLU A 101 3.23 -22.65 10.23
N LYS A 102 2.55 -21.91 11.10
CA LYS A 102 1.45 -22.41 11.94
C LYS A 102 0.13 -22.64 11.20
N PHE A 103 -0.04 -22.10 9.97
CA PHE A 103 -1.28 -22.18 9.22
C PHE A 103 -1.25 -23.32 8.21
N THR A 104 -2.40 -23.97 8.03
CA THR A 104 -2.56 -25.04 7.03
C THR A 104 -2.48 -24.49 5.60
N ALA A 105 -2.16 -25.37 4.65
CA ALA A 105 -2.16 -25.00 3.24
C ALA A 105 -3.53 -24.45 2.75
N LYS A 106 -4.64 -24.92 3.32
CA LYS A 106 -5.99 -24.43 3.01
C LYS A 106 -6.18 -22.99 3.50
N GLU A 107 -5.75 -22.69 4.72
CA GLU A 107 -5.84 -21.34 5.30
C GLU A 107 -4.96 -20.35 4.53
N ARG A 108 -3.70 -20.72 4.24
CA ARG A 108 -2.80 -19.89 3.41
C ARG A 108 -3.39 -19.64 2.01
N GLY A 109 -4.00 -20.65 1.40
CA GLY A 109 -4.70 -20.47 0.13
C GLY A 109 -5.87 -19.50 0.19
N ALA A 110 -6.66 -19.56 1.28
CA ALA A 110 -7.75 -18.61 1.51
C ALA A 110 -7.23 -17.18 1.75
N ALA A 111 -6.22 -17.02 2.60
CA ALA A 111 -5.59 -15.72 2.86
C ALA A 111 -5.07 -15.07 1.57
N ARG A 112 -4.37 -15.85 0.75
CA ARG A 112 -3.92 -15.41 -0.57
C ARG A 112 -5.06 -14.97 -1.50
N ALA A 113 -6.19 -15.67 -1.48
CA ALA A 113 -7.35 -15.29 -2.28
C ALA A 113 -7.93 -13.94 -1.84
N PHE A 114 -8.06 -13.68 -0.52
CA PHE A 114 -8.49 -12.38 0.00
C PHE A 114 -7.47 -11.28 -0.31
N GLN A 115 -6.18 -11.54 -0.16
CA GLN A 115 -5.15 -10.60 -0.59
C GLN A 115 -5.37 -10.20 -2.05
N LYS A 116 -5.53 -11.18 -2.95
CA LYS A 116 -5.69 -10.88 -4.39
C LYS A 116 -7.02 -10.21 -4.71
N MET A 117 -8.10 -10.56 -4.05
CA MET A 117 -9.36 -9.83 -4.16
C MET A 117 -9.17 -8.34 -3.85
N LEU A 118 -8.48 -8.02 -2.76
CA LEU A 118 -8.25 -6.63 -2.36
C LEU A 118 -7.26 -5.91 -3.29
N GLU A 119 -6.17 -6.55 -3.70
CA GLU A 119 -5.12 -5.98 -4.54
C GLU A 119 -5.56 -5.80 -6.01
N GLU A 120 -6.41 -6.70 -6.54
CA GLU A 120 -6.75 -6.74 -7.96
C GLU A 120 -8.19 -6.27 -8.26
N ASN A 121 -9.09 -6.26 -7.28
CA ASN A 121 -10.48 -5.79 -7.45
C ASN A 121 -10.77 -4.54 -6.61
N THR A 122 -10.76 -4.65 -5.30
CA THR A 122 -11.07 -3.56 -4.35
C THR A 122 -10.19 -2.33 -4.60
N PHE A 123 -8.90 -2.52 -4.89
CA PHE A 123 -7.95 -1.45 -5.23
C PHE A 123 -8.48 -0.51 -6.32
N TRP A 124 -9.10 -1.06 -7.36
CA TRP A 124 -9.58 -0.28 -8.49
C TRP A 124 -10.82 0.54 -8.14
N ALA A 125 -11.71 0.00 -7.31
CA ALA A 125 -12.86 0.74 -6.78
C ALA A 125 -12.41 1.94 -5.93
N VAL A 126 -11.42 1.73 -5.04
CA VAL A 126 -10.81 2.79 -4.23
C VAL A 126 -10.08 3.82 -5.11
N THR A 127 -9.42 3.38 -6.16
CA THR A 127 -8.73 4.25 -7.13
C THR A 127 -9.73 5.16 -7.87
N LEU A 128 -10.86 4.63 -8.33
CA LEU A 128 -11.92 5.41 -8.96
C LEU A 128 -12.51 6.42 -7.98
N ASP A 129 -12.86 6.00 -6.77
CA ASP A 129 -13.42 6.85 -5.73
C ASP A 129 -12.49 8.02 -5.40
N ARG A 130 -11.22 7.70 -5.10
CA ARG A 130 -10.23 8.68 -4.65
C ARG A 130 -9.81 9.67 -5.74
N TRP A 131 -9.60 9.19 -6.96
CA TRP A 131 -8.93 9.97 -7.99
C TRP A 131 -9.84 10.44 -9.11
N LEU A 132 -11.01 9.80 -9.31
CA LEU A 132 -11.90 10.12 -10.41
C LEU A 132 -13.27 10.68 -9.96
N TYR A 133 -13.91 10.07 -8.96
CA TYR A 133 -15.27 10.48 -8.55
C TYR A 133 -15.27 11.73 -7.68
N ASP A 134 -14.19 12.02 -6.97
CA ASP A 134 -14.02 13.30 -6.28
C ASP A 134 -13.84 14.45 -7.28
N SER A 135 -14.95 15.18 -7.55
CA SER A 135 -14.97 16.33 -8.47
C SER A 135 -14.06 17.47 -8.01
N LYS A 136 -13.85 17.63 -6.69
CA LYS A 136 -12.99 18.66 -6.09
C LYS A 136 -11.52 18.29 -6.14
N SER A 137 -11.19 17.04 -6.51
CA SER A 137 -9.82 16.51 -6.51
C SER A 137 -9.09 16.71 -5.17
N SER A 138 -9.82 16.53 -4.06
CA SER A 138 -9.34 16.79 -2.70
C SER A 138 -8.11 15.96 -2.36
N GLY A 139 -8.10 14.67 -2.76
CA GLY A 139 -6.97 13.79 -2.57
C GLY A 139 -5.69 14.30 -3.25
N PHE A 140 -5.77 14.73 -4.51
CA PHE A 140 -4.63 15.29 -5.23
C PHE A 140 -4.11 16.58 -4.58
N ARG A 141 -5.01 17.45 -4.17
CA ARG A 141 -4.64 18.73 -3.53
C ARG A 141 -4.00 18.52 -2.19
N LEU A 142 -4.52 17.58 -1.39
CA LEU A 142 -3.99 17.29 -0.06
C LEU A 142 -2.55 16.73 -0.10
N ILE A 143 -2.19 16.02 -1.17
CA ILE A 143 -0.81 15.54 -1.38
C ILE A 143 0.05 16.50 -2.20
N GLY A 144 -0.41 17.73 -2.43
CA GLY A 144 0.37 18.81 -3.04
C GLY A 144 0.53 18.71 -4.57
N VAL A 145 -0.36 17.99 -5.27
CA VAL A 145 -0.29 17.90 -6.74
C VAL A 145 -0.75 19.23 -7.36
N PRO A 146 0.08 19.86 -8.22
CA PRO A 146 -0.29 21.07 -8.93
C PRO A 146 -1.55 20.89 -9.80
N SER A 147 -2.44 21.89 -9.81
CA SER A 147 -3.76 21.77 -10.46
C SER A 147 -3.68 21.45 -11.97
N TRP A 148 -2.66 21.92 -12.65
CA TRP A 148 -2.48 21.64 -14.09
C TRP A 148 -2.08 20.17 -14.36
N ILE A 149 -1.45 19.49 -13.41
CA ILE A 149 -1.10 18.06 -13.52
C ILE A 149 -2.33 17.19 -13.26
N ILE A 150 -3.25 17.61 -12.38
CA ILE A 150 -4.43 16.83 -11.98
C ILE A 150 -5.24 16.38 -13.20
N PHE A 151 -5.41 17.24 -14.20
CA PHE A 151 -6.14 16.89 -15.43
C PHE A 151 -5.54 15.65 -16.12
N PHE A 152 -4.23 15.61 -16.29
CA PHE A 152 -3.53 14.49 -16.93
C PHE A 152 -3.59 13.21 -16.07
N LEU A 153 -3.43 13.36 -14.76
CA LEU A 153 -3.54 12.22 -13.85
C LEU A 153 -4.95 11.62 -13.85
N ARG A 154 -6.00 12.44 -13.81
CA ARG A 154 -7.39 11.98 -13.91
C ARG A 154 -7.67 11.29 -15.22
N ARG A 155 -7.17 11.82 -16.34
CA ARG A 155 -7.28 11.18 -17.65
C ARG A 155 -6.58 9.83 -17.68
N ASN A 156 -5.40 9.72 -17.09
CA ASN A 156 -4.67 8.47 -16.98
C ASN A 156 -5.45 7.44 -16.14
N VAL A 157 -5.95 7.82 -14.97
CA VAL A 157 -6.78 6.95 -14.12
C VAL A 157 -8.00 6.47 -14.88
N LYS A 158 -8.72 7.37 -15.59
CA LYS A 158 -9.88 7.01 -16.41
C LYS A 158 -9.54 5.97 -17.47
N ASN A 159 -8.46 6.18 -18.21
CA ASN A 159 -8.05 5.27 -19.28
C ASN A 159 -7.62 3.90 -18.72
N THR A 160 -6.84 3.89 -17.63
CA THR A 160 -6.36 2.65 -17.01
C THR A 160 -7.51 1.84 -16.43
N THR A 161 -8.44 2.48 -15.71
CA THR A 161 -9.61 1.79 -15.13
C THR A 161 -10.57 1.30 -16.20
N TYR A 162 -10.72 2.05 -17.31
CA TYR A 162 -11.50 1.62 -18.46
C TYR A 162 -10.88 0.40 -19.15
N ALA A 163 -9.55 0.38 -19.32
CA ALA A 163 -8.82 -0.76 -19.89
C ALA A 163 -8.90 -1.99 -18.97
N HIS A 164 -8.83 -1.81 -17.66
CA HIS A 164 -9.03 -2.85 -16.66
C HIS A 164 -10.44 -3.46 -16.73
N GLY A 165 -11.45 -2.65 -17.07
CA GLY A 165 -12.86 -3.06 -17.15
C GLY A 165 -13.76 -2.41 -16.11
N ILE A 166 -13.29 -2.23 -14.87
CA ILE A 166 -14.08 -1.64 -13.78
C ILE A 166 -14.54 -0.20 -14.11
N GLY A 167 -13.76 0.55 -14.87
CA GLY A 167 -14.10 1.92 -15.28
C GLY A 167 -15.21 1.99 -16.34
N ARG A 168 -15.81 0.87 -16.75
CA ARG A 168 -16.97 0.77 -17.62
C ARG A 168 -18.28 0.73 -16.84
N HIS A 169 -18.20 0.47 -15.52
CA HIS A 169 -19.35 0.46 -14.62
C HIS A 169 -19.72 1.87 -14.17
N SER A 170 -21.00 2.04 -13.81
CA SER A 170 -21.45 3.25 -13.14
C SER A 170 -20.80 3.38 -11.73
N PRO A 171 -20.75 4.60 -11.15
CA PRO A 171 -20.25 4.74 -9.78
C PRO A 171 -21.00 3.86 -8.77
N GLU A 172 -22.32 3.70 -8.93
CA GLU A 172 -23.18 2.88 -8.07
C GLU A 172 -22.79 1.39 -8.15
N GLU A 173 -22.54 0.89 -9.36
CA GLU A 173 -22.06 -0.48 -9.57
C GLU A 173 -20.66 -0.68 -8.98
N VAL A 174 -19.75 0.28 -9.12
CA VAL A 174 -18.41 0.22 -8.51
C VAL A 174 -18.50 0.17 -6.99
N TYR A 175 -19.36 0.99 -6.37
CA TYR A 175 -19.56 0.93 -4.92
C TYR A 175 -20.25 -0.37 -4.48
N HIS A 176 -21.12 -0.94 -5.29
CA HIS A 176 -21.71 -2.25 -5.02
C HIS A 176 -20.63 -3.35 -5.04
N ILE A 177 -19.73 -3.34 -6.02
CA ILE A 177 -18.57 -4.27 -6.09
C ILE A 177 -17.71 -4.12 -4.82
N LEU A 178 -17.35 -2.89 -4.45
CA LEU A 178 -16.61 -2.61 -3.23
C LEU A 178 -17.27 -3.16 -1.97
N ASP A 179 -18.60 -2.91 -1.83
CA ASP A 179 -19.38 -3.36 -0.67
C ASP A 179 -19.39 -4.90 -0.56
N ARG A 180 -19.49 -5.59 -1.70
CA ARG A 180 -19.44 -7.06 -1.76
C ARG A 180 -18.06 -7.62 -1.36
N ASP A 181 -16.98 -6.98 -1.78
CA ASP A 181 -15.63 -7.38 -1.38
C ASP A 181 -15.44 -7.18 0.14
N LEU A 182 -15.85 -6.03 0.67
CA LEU A 182 -15.75 -5.72 2.10
C LEU A 182 -16.64 -6.66 2.94
N GLN A 183 -17.85 -6.97 2.47
CA GLN A 183 -18.72 -7.94 3.12
C GLN A 183 -18.08 -9.33 3.17
N SER A 184 -17.55 -9.80 2.04
CA SER A 184 -16.89 -11.12 1.97
C SER A 184 -15.71 -11.22 2.93
N LEU A 185 -14.92 -10.16 3.03
CA LEU A 185 -13.80 -10.09 3.98
C LEU A 185 -14.32 -10.04 5.44
N SER A 186 -15.36 -9.25 5.71
CA SER A 186 -15.98 -9.15 7.03
C SER A 186 -16.53 -10.49 7.48
N ASP A 187 -17.27 -11.18 6.61
CA ASP A 187 -17.84 -12.49 6.88
C ASP A 187 -16.75 -13.54 7.15
N PHE A 188 -15.64 -13.48 6.40
CA PHE A 188 -14.52 -14.41 6.57
C PHE A 188 -13.75 -14.17 7.87
N ILE A 189 -13.44 -12.92 8.20
CA ILE A 189 -12.78 -12.57 9.47
C ILE A 189 -13.73 -12.90 10.64
N GLY A 190 -15.02 -12.62 10.52
CA GLY A 190 -16.02 -12.86 11.55
C GLY A 190 -15.61 -12.25 12.89
N THR A 191 -15.40 -13.10 13.89
CA THR A 191 -14.96 -12.73 15.25
C THR A 191 -13.46 -12.85 15.47
N ASN A 192 -12.70 -13.28 14.48
CA ASN A 192 -11.25 -13.41 14.58
C ASN A 192 -10.56 -12.04 14.77
N LYS A 193 -9.41 -12.05 15.41
CA LYS A 193 -8.60 -10.83 15.56
C LYS A 193 -7.89 -10.43 14.27
N PHE A 194 -7.45 -11.42 13.51
CA PHE A 194 -6.74 -11.28 12.24
C PHE A 194 -7.36 -12.19 11.19
N LEU A 195 -6.84 -12.17 9.97
CA LEU A 195 -7.45 -12.83 8.83
C LEU A 195 -7.73 -14.32 9.06
N LEU A 196 -6.79 -15.04 9.68
CA LEU A 196 -6.87 -16.50 9.88
C LEU A 196 -7.11 -16.91 11.35
N GLY A 197 -7.32 -15.97 12.27
CA GLY A 197 -7.56 -16.28 13.68
C GLY A 197 -7.02 -15.23 14.66
N ASP A 198 -6.48 -15.70 15.79
CA ASP A 198 -5.99 -14.83 16.87
C ASP A 198 -4.59 -14.24 16.63
N GLU A 199 -3.83 -14.82 15.72
CA GLU A 199 -2.50 -14.36 15.32
C GLU A 199 -2.46 -13.98 13.85
N PRO A 200 -1.70 -12.92 13.48
CA PRO A 200 -1.63 -12.49 12.11
C PRO A 200 -0.87 -13.48 11.22
N CYS A 201 -1.24 -13.52 9.95
CA CYS A 201 -0.51 -14.16 8.85
C CYS A 201 0.20 -13.09 7.99
N GLN A 202 1.02 -13.53 7.04
CA GLN A 202 1.73 -12.63 6.13
C GLN A 202 0.76 -11.76 5.32
N GLU A 203 -0.35 -12.33 4.85
CA GLU A 203 -1.35 -11.64 4.04
C GLU A 203 -2.11 -10.55 4.80
N ASP A 204 -2.13 -10.59 6.15
CA ASP A 204 -2.65 -9.46 6.94
C ASP A 204 -1.94 -8.15 6.63
N CYS A 205 -0.67 -8.18 6.23
CA CYS A 205 0.05 -6.98 5.80
C CYS A 205 -0.57 -6.36 4.54
N ALA A 206 -1.02 -7.19 3.59
CA ALA A 206 -1.67 -6.73 2.38
C ALA A 206 -3.10 -6.26 2.64
N VAL A 207 -3.86 -7.03 3.42
CA VAL A 207 -5.23 -6.68 3.84
C VAL A 207 -5.21 -5.33 4.56
N PHE A 208 -4.34 -5.17 5.54
CA PHE A 208 -4.17 -3.91 6.27
C PHE A 208 -3.74 -2.78 5.34
N GLY A 209 -2.80 -3.04 4.43
CA GLY A 209 -2.35 -2.07 3.43
C GLY A 209 -3.53 -1.49 2.63
N GLN A 210 -4.44 -2.34 2.15
CA GLN A 210 -5.62 -1.93 1.38
C GLN A 210 -6.66 -1.23 2.27
N LEU A 211 -7.05 -1.83 3.39
CA LEU A 211 -8.06 -1.26 4.29
C LEU A 211 -7.62 0.08 4.89
N SER A 212 -6.33 0.26 5.20
CA SER A 212 -5.79 1.51 5.73
C SER A 212 -6.07 2.70 4.83
N GLN A 213 -6.08 2.49 3.52
CA GLN A 213 -6.37 3.53 2.53
C GLN A 213 -7.84 3.94 2.52
N ILE A 214 -8.74 3.00 2.81
CA ILE A 214 -10.18 3.28 2.92
C ILE A 214 -10.47 3.93 4.27
N TYR A 215 -9.86 3.44 5.34
CA TYR A 215 -10.17 3.83 6.71
C TYR A 215 -9.65 5.23 7.06
N TRP A 216 -8.37 5.51 6.78
CA TRP A 216 -7.73 6.79 7.13
C TRP A 216 -7.59 7.76 5.95
N HIS A 217 -7.44 7.27 4.71
CA HIS A 217 -7.21 8.09 3.52
C HIS A 217 -8.44 8.19 2.59
N SER A 218 -9.64 8.25 3.15
CA SER A 218 -10.85 8.41 2.35
C SER A 218 -10.98 9.80 1.70
N PHE A 219 -10.31 10.81 2.24
CA PHE A 219 -10.36 12.21 1.77
C PHE A 219 -11.77 12.77 1.59
N GLY A 220 -12.75 12.26 2.35
CA GLY A 220 -14.15 12.64 2.25
C GLY A 220 -14.95 11.88 1.17
N ASN A 221 -14.37 10.83 0.59
CA ASN A 221 -15.00 9.99 -0.41
C ASN A 221 -15.88 8.90 0.21
N LYS A 222 -16.66 8.19 -0.64
CA LYS A 222 -17.69 7.26 -0.18
C LYS A 222 -17.15 5.92 0.32
N CYS A 223 -15.97 5.46 -0.12
CA CYS A 223 -15.41 4.16 0.28
C CYS A 223 -15.37 3.97 1.80
N ASN A 224 -15.01 5.02 2.57
CA ASN A 224 -15.00 4.95 4.02
C ASN A 224 -16.38 4.69 4.63
N THR A 225 -17.45 5.22 4.01
CA THR A 225 -18.83 4.99 4.46
C THR A 225 -19.23 3.52 4.32
N TYR A 226 -18.73 2.85 3.26
CA TYR A 226 -18.96 1.42 3.07
C TYR A 226 -18.16 0.59 4.07
N LEU A 227 -16.88 0.90 4.29
CA LEU A 227 -16.07 0.18 5.28
C LEU A 227 -16.67 0.28 6.69
N LYS A 228 -17.19 1.45 7.07
CA LYS A 228 -17.79 1.69 8.39
C LYS A 228 -19.09 0.93 8.66
N LYS A 229 -19.65 0.21 7.69
CA LYS A 229 -20.75 -0.73 7.92
C LYS A 229 -20.27 -2.00 8.65
N TYR A 230 -18.96 -2.27 8.63
CA TYR A 230 -18.34 -3.50 9.12
C TYR A 230 -17.43 -3.18 10.31
N ASP A 231 -17.98 -3.17 11.52
CA ASP A 231 -17.24 -2.84 12.74
C ASP A 231 -16.01 -3.72 12.96
N ASN A 232 -16.11 -5.01 12.61
CA ASN A 232 -14.99 -5.95 12.74
C ASN A 232 -13.82 -5.58 11.84
N LEU A 233 -14.04 -5.03 10.63
CA LEU A 233 -12.99 -4.53 9.74
C LEU A 233 -12.37 -3.23 10.28
N CYS A 234 -13.18 -2.33 10.85
CA CYS A 234 -12.68 -1.13 11.52
C CYS A 234 -11.79 -1.50 12.72
N ASN A 235 -12.27 -2.40 13.57
CA ASN A 235 -11.53 -2.91 14.72
C ASN A 235 -10.26 -3.67 14.31
N TYR A 236 -10.29 -4.39 13.19
CA TYR A 236 -9.12 -5.04 12.59
C TYR A 236 -8.05 -4.01 12.21
N CYS A 237 -8.43 -2.91 11.56
CA CYS A 237 -7.50 -1.84 11.21
C CYS A 237 -6.81 -1.26 12.45
N GLU A 238 -7.56 -0.99 13.52
CA GLU A 238 -6.98 -0.46 14.75
C GLU A 238 -6.03 -1.47 15.43
N ARG A 239 -6.38 -2.77 15.47
CA ARG A 239 -5.48 -3.81 16.01
C ARG A 239 -4.18 -3.93 15.23
N MET A 240 -4.24 -3.89 13.89
CA MET A 240 -3.05 -3.90 13.03
C MET A 240 -2.17 -2.68 13.27
N LYS A 241 -2.78 -1.50 13.41
CA LYS A 241 -2.08 -0.26 13.77
C LYS A 241 -1.39 -0.40 15.12
N GLU A 242 -2.11 -0.79 16.17
CA GLU A 242 -1.56 -0.95 17.52
C GLU A 242 -0.39 -1.94 17.56
N ARG A 243 -0.52 -3.06 16.85
CA ARG A 243 0.48 -4.14 16.89
C ARG A 243 1.76 -3.80 16.11
N PHE A 244 1.64 -3.19 14.94
CA PHE A 244 2.78 -3.01 14.03
C PHE A 244 3.25 -1.58 13.86
N TRP A 245 2.48 -0.59 14.32
CA TRP A 245 2.76 0.82 14.16
C TRP A 245 2.63 1.61 15.47
N PRO A 246 3.36 1.23 16.53
CA PRO A 246 3.28 1.96 17.81
C PRO A 246 3.75 3.41 17.69
N ASP A 247 4.50 3.73 16.64
CA ASP A 247 5.02 5.05 16.27
C ASP A 247 4.20 5.74 15.16
N TRP A 248 2.94 5.33 14.94
CA TRP A 248 2.06 5.86 13.89
C TRP A 248 2.04 7.38 13.80
N GLU A 249 1.91 8.04 14.96
CA GLU A 249 1.84 9.50 15.04
C GLU A 249 3.14 10.21 14.58
N GLN A 250 4.27 9.50 14.61
CA GLN A 250 5.56 9.99 14.11
C GLN A 250 5.70 9.77 12.60
N CYS A 251 4.92 8.84 12.05
CA CYS A 251 4.94 8.43 10.64
C CYS A 251 3.87 9.14 9.78
N ILE A 252 3.16 10.14 10.30
CA ILE A 252 2.13 10.89 9.56
C ILE A 252 2.43 12.40 9.57
N THR A 253 1.87 13.11 8.57
CA THR A 253 2.04 14.57 8.43
C THR A 253 0.85 15.37 8.95
N LYS A 254 -0.11 14.71 9.60
CA LYS A 254 -1.32 15.35 10.20
C LYS A 254 -2.00 16.36 9.27
N GLY A 255 -2.36 15.90 8.07
CA GLY A 255 -2.99 16.75 7.08
C GLY A 255 -2.06 17.79 6.45
N MET A 256 -0.75 17.51 6.37
CA MET A 256 0.30 18.42 5.88
C MET A 256 0.65 19.59 6.83
N THR A 257 0.09 19.60 8.04
CA THR A 257 0.39 20.66 9.03
C THR A 257 1.70 20.42 9.78
N GLN A 258 2.18 19.18 9.79
CA GLN A 258 3.42 18.78 10.45
C GLN A 258 4.28 17.93 9.52
N LYS A 259 5.60 17.96 9.70
CA LYS A 259 6.50 16.99 9.06
C LYS A 259 6.49 15.71 9.88
N ALA A 260 6.42 14.57 9.22
CA ALA A 260 6.65 13.29 9.87
C ALA A 260 8.10 13.21 10.35
N THR A 261 8.32 12.60 11.51
CA THR A 261 9.64 12.49 12.14
C THR A 261 10.30 11.14 11.94
N LYS A 262 9.56 10.17 11.38
CA LYS A 262 10.05 8.84 10.98
C LYS A 262 9.65 8.47 9.55
#